data_ef2a6694d969cf9c7c50f10a43378b3a
#
_entry.id   ef2a6694d969cf9c7c50f10a43378b3a
#
_cell.length_a   1.000
_cell.length_b   1.000
_cell.length_c   1.000
_cell.angle_alpha   90.00
_cell.angle_beta   90.00
_cell.angle_gamma   90.00
#
_symmetry.space_group_name_H-M   'P 1'
#
loop_
_entity.id
_entity.type
_entity.pdbx_description
1 polymer ?
#
loop_
_entity_poly.entity_id
_entity_poly.type
_entity_poly.pdbx_seq_one_letter_code
_entity_poly.pdbx_strand_id
1 'polypeptide(L)'
;MATAEGLSKVVSYKKEVTFGVIPPKTGSKTIRRVSSNFNLTKETYQSEEIRQDYQIDDYRHGVRSVEGSVSGELSSGSYSDFIASALARDWTSATPSGLGSTKITVLNGIYTITRGTGSWITDGVRVGNVIRLTGFNANNNDKNLLIVSATETAVGAVVLNNSTLTTETVASGGTFVVKGKTTYAPSTGHTSDSYTFEEYYVDVQESEVTTGNKVNTLGIALPATGLTTVDLSFMGQDLKQTGKVQYFDASQAQNSNGVFAAVNGALIVDGKPVALVTSLNININRNLSAEAVVGSNIKPQIYDGRIVIEGDFSTLFQDRTFSDYFNKESEVSVVVALTESSAPDAGFMSFTLPRIKLGTDTKDDGEKGIVAQNSFQALKGRGTNGFEATTLMVQDSSLV
;
A
#
# COMPACT_ATOMS: atom_id res chain seq x y z
N MET A 1 -5.87 33.76 24.97
CA MET A 1 -6.09 33.23 23.61
C MET A 1 -5.93 31.73 23.72
N ALA A 2 -6.87 30.95 23.14
CA ALA A 2 -6.69 29.53 23.05
C ALA A 2 -5.57 29.22 22.01
N THR A 3 -4.74 28.25 22.31
CA THR A 3 -3.70 27.75 21.42
C THR A 3 -4.16 26.40 20.86
N ALA A 4 -3.89 26.12 19.57
CA ALA A 4 -4.28 24.86 18.95
C ALA A 4 -3.53 23.67 19.58
N GLU A 5 -4.27 22.60 19.85
CA GLU A 5 -3.72 21.33 20.35
C GLU A 5 -3.77 20.26 19.27
N GLY A 6 -2.68 19.49 19.14
CA GLY A 6 -2.58 18.44 18.11
C GLY A 6 -3.66 17.34 18.21
N LEU A 7 -4.16 17.08 19.43
CA LEU A 7 -5.26 16.13 19.67
C LEU A 7 -6.61 16.64 19.16
N SER A 8 -6.80 17.95 19.13
CA SER A 8 -8.04 18.61 18.67
C SER A 8 -8.08 18.76 17.13
N LYS A 9 -6.99 18.44 16.42
CA LYS A 9 -6.94 18.57 14.97
C LYS A 9 -7.66 17.38 14.29
N VAL A 10 -8.64 17.67 13.44
CA VAL A 10 -9.31 16.70 12.56
C VAL A 10 -8.77 16.87 11.15
N VAL A 11 -8.42 15.75 10.50
CA VAL A 11 -7.97 15.76 9.11
C VAL A 11 -8.97 14.99 8.26
N SER A 12 -9.56 15.70 7.32
CA SER A 12 -10.52 15.16 6.36
C SER A 12 -10.00 15.30 4.94
N TYR A 13 -10.37 14.40 4.06
CA TYR A 13 -9.98 14.45 2.67
C TYR A 13 -11.08 14.00 1.73
N LYS A 14 -10.96 14.42 0.48
CA LYS A 14 -11.80 13.96 -0.61
C LYS A 14 -11.05 13.96 -1.94
N LYS A 15 -11.29 12.93 -2.76
CA LYS A 15 -10.79 12.85 -4.13
C LYS A 15 -11.38 13.99 -4.96
N GLU A 16 -10.56 14.70 -5.70
CA GLU A 16 -10.97 15.77 -6.63
C GLU A 16 -11.51 15.18 -7.93
N VAL A 17 -12.50 15.84 -8.51
CA VAL A 17 -12.99 15.53 -9.85
C VAL A 17 -12.15 16.25 -10.90
N THR A 18 -11.74 17.47 -10.58
CA THR A 18 -10.84 18.30 -11.40
C THR A 18 -9.66 18.71 -10.54
N PHE A 19 -8.46 18.53 -11.05
CA PHE A 19 -7.22 18.85 -10.34
C PHE A 19 -7.22 20.28 -9.79
N GLY A 20 -6.92 20.44 -8.52
CA GLY A 20 -6.80 21.72 -7.84
C GLY A 20 -8.14 22.44 -7.55
N VAL A 21 -9.28 21.79 -7.85
CA VAL A 21 -10.62 22.34 -7.58
C VAL A 21 -11.21 21.65 -6.35
N ILE A 22 -11.58 22.45 -5.34
CA ILE A 22 -12.19 21.93 -4.10
C ILE A 22 -13.48 21.18 -4.44
N PRO A 23 -13.60 19.89 -4.08
CA PRO A 23 -14.80 19.10 -4.31
C PRO A 23 -15.97 19.53 -3.38
N PRO A 24 -17.22 19.15 -3.67
CA PRO A 24 -18.35 19.38 -2.78
C PRO A 24 -18.11 18.82 -1.37
N LYS A 25 -18.70 19.45 -0.36
CA LYS A 25 -18.52 19.13 1.07
C LYS A 25 -18.90 17.70 1.47
N THR A 26 -19.93 17.13 0.81
CA THR A 26 -20.46 15.79 1.14
C THR A 26 -19.58 14.66 0.60
N GLY A 27 -19.50 13.54 1.34
CA GLY A 27 -18.75 12.35 0.91
C GLY A 27 -17.25 12.43 1.08
N SER A 28 -16.75 13.34 1.92
CA SER A 28 -15.37 13.34 2.43
C SER A 28 -15.17 12.23 3.46
N LYS A 29 -13.92 11.89 3.72
CA LYS A 29 -13.51 10.86 4.69
C LYS A 29 -12.56 11.47 5.71
N THR A 30 -12.67 11.06 6.97
CA THR A 30 -11.70 11.40 8.01
C THR A 30 -10.58 10.37 8.00
N ILE A 31 -9.32 10.81 8.02
CA ILE A 31 -8.15 9.94 7.99
C ILE A 31 -7.71 9.52 9.40
N ARG A 32 -7.36 8.24 9.57
CA ARG A 32 -6.61 7.78 10.75
C ARG A 32 -5.16 8.24 10.63
N ARG A 33 -4.59 8.79 11.69
CA ARG A 33 -3.22 9.30 11.68
C ARG A 33 -2.56 9.21 13.04
N VAL A 34 -1.27 9.09 13.04
CA VAL A 34 -0.38 9.38 14.17
C VAL A 34 0.06 10.84 14.06
N SER A 35 0.45 11.26 12.86
CA SER A 35 0.78 12.66 12.56
C SER A 35 0.32 13.07 11.17
N SER A 36 0.14 14.36 10.95
CA SER A 36 -0.10 14.95 9.62
C SER A 36 0.37 16.39 9.59
N ASN A 37 0.85 16.82 8.45
CA ASN A 37 1.05 18.24 8.15
C ASN A 37 0.84 18.49 6.65
N PHE A 38 0.34 19.68 6.32
CA PHE A 38 0.22 20.16 4.95
C PHE A 38 0.64 21.64 4.94
N ASN A 39 1.85 21.90 4.47
CA ASN A 39 2.46 23.22 4.56
C ASN A 39 2.55 23.88 3.19
N LEU A 40 2.12 25.15 3.13
CA LEU A 40 2.35 25.98 1.97
C LEU A 40 3.80 26.47 1.98
N THR A 41 4.52 26.19 0.90
CA THR A 41 5.84 26.72 0.61
C THR A 41 5.76 27.76 -0.50
N LYS A 42 6.59 28.77 -0.46
CA LYS A 42 6.73 29.79 -1.50
C LYS A 42 8.19 29.94 -1.87
N GLU A 43 8.51 29.89 -3.14
CA GLU A 43 9.83 30.31 -3.59
C GLU A 43 10.05 31.78 -3.24
N THR A 44 11.29 32.15 -3.02
CA THR A 44 11.66 33.52 -2.65
C THR A 44 12.74 34.01 -3.58
N TYR A 45 12.57 35.24 -4.07
CA TYR A 45 13.51 35.92 -4.94
C TYR A 45 14.02 37.17 -4.23
N GLN A 46 15.33 37.31 -4.17
CA GLN A 46 16.01 38.44 -3.57
C GLN A 46 16.70 39.23 -4.67
N SER A 47 16.67 40.55 -4.59
CA SER A 47 17.40 41.40 -5.53
C SER A 47 18.90 41.21 -5.35
N GLU A 48 19.63 40.99 -6.45
CA GLU A 48 21.08 40.90 -6.53
C GLU A 48 21.70 42.22 -6.98
N GLU A 49 20.94 43.33 -6.99
CA GLU A 49 21.44 44.64 -7.40
C GLU A 49 22.58 45.10 -6.48
N ILE A 50 23.69 45.53 -7.09
CA ILE A 50 24.85 46.06 -6.36
C ILE A 50 24.53 47.49 -5.92
N ARG A 51 24.46 47.74 -4.65
CA ARG A 51 24.17 49.03 -4.03
C ARG A 51 25.35 49.56 -3.18
N GLN A 52 25.51 50.86 -3.18
CA GLN A 52 26.57 51.51 -2.37
C GLN A 52 26.33 51.44 -0.84
N ASP A 53 25.07 51.23 -0.42
CA ASP A 53 24.66 51.14 0.98
C ASP A 53 24.82 49.70 1.54
N TYR A 54 25.28 48.73 0.74
CA TYR A 54 25.50 47.36 1.12
C TYR A 54 24.23 46.63 1.65
N GLN A 55 23.04 47.10 1.27
CA GLN A 55 21.75 46.56 1.75
C GLN A 55 20.98 45.89 0.60
N ILE A 56 20.11 44.94 0.98
CA ILE A 56 19.17 44.32 0.07
C ILE A 56 17.95 45.22 -0.08
N ASP A 57 17.54 45.52 -1.31
CA ASP A 57 16.47 46.48 -1.59
C ASP A 57 15.09 45.82 -1.79
N ASP A 58 15.01 44.65 -2.37
CA ASP A 58 13.73 43.99 -2.67
C ASP A 58 13.78 42.49 -2.41
N TYR A 59 12.64 41.96 -1.97
CA TYR A 59 12.41 40.56 -1.67
C TYR A 59 10.99 40.20 -2.12
N ARG A 60 10.88 39.23 -3.03
CA ARG A 60 9.60 38.82 -3.64
C ARG A 60 9.30 37.35 -3.37
N HIS A 61 8.01 37.05 -3.17
CA HIS A 61 7.51 35.69 -3.18
C HIS A 61 7.19 35.25 -4.61
N GLY A 62 7.69 34.08 -4.96
CA GLY A 62 7.47 33.46 -6.26
C GLY A 62 6.37 32.39 -6.24
N VAL A 63 6.64 31.32 -6.95
CA VAL A 63 5.72 30.19 -7.10
C VAL A 63 5.51 29.50 -5.76
N ARG A 64 4.27 29.09 -5.52
CA ARG A 64 3.86 28.36 -4.31
C ARG A 64 3.53 26.91 -4.61
N SER A 65 3.74 26.06 -3.65
CA SER A 65 3.41 24.63 -3.65
C SER A 65 3.04 24.18 -2.24
N VAL A 66 2.36 23.07 -2.15
CA VAL A 66 2.06 22.42 -0.87
C VAL A 66 2.87 21.15 -0.74
N GLU A 67 3.50 20.95 0.41
CA GLU A 67 4.11 19.70 0.81
C GLU A 67 3.30 19.13 1.96
N GLY A 68 2.81 17.89 1.78
CA GLY A 68 2.00 17.21 2.76
C GLY A 68 2.63 15.91 3.21
N SER A 69 2.42 15.54 4.47
CA SER A 69 2.76 14.22 4.98
C SER A 69 1.68 13.70 5.92
N VAL A 70 1.49 12.40 5.92
CA VAL A 70 0.62 11.67 6.84
C VAL A 70 1.30 10.39 7.26
N SER A 71 1.48 10.21 8.56
CA SER A 71 1.96 8.95 9.14
C SER A 71 0.85 8.31 9.95
N GLY A 72 0.77 6.98 9.91
CA GLY A 72 -0.22 6.24 10.67
C GLY A 72 0.07 4.76 10.81
N GLU A 73 -0.82 4.07 11.48
CA GLU A 73 -0.78 2.63 11.66
C GLU A 73 -1.63 1.95 10.59
N LEU A 74 -1.04 0.96 9.90
CA LEU A 74 -1.73 0.28 8.81
C LEU A 74 -2.85 -0.62 9.34
N SER A 75 -4.03 -0.46 8.76
CA SER A 75 -5.18 -1.35 8.96
C SER A 75 -5.94 -1.52 7.65
N SER A 76 -6.70 -2.60 7.53
CA SER A 76 -7.49 -2.83 6.31
C SER A 76 -8.48 -1.69 6.07
N GLY A 77 -8.55 -1.19 4.84
CA GLY A 77 -9.44 -0.10 4.40
C GLY A 77 -9.04 1.32 4.80
N SER A 78 -8.00 1.52 5.64
CA SER A 78 -7.69 2.87 6.14
C SER A 78 -7.01 3.78 5.13
N TYR A 79 -6.12 3.25 4.32
CA TYR A 79 -5.31 4.00 3.35
C TYR A 79 -5.53 3.55 1.91
N SER A 80 -6.64 2.85 1.65
CA SER A 80 -6.94 2.21 0.37
C SER A 80 -6.95 3.19 -0.80
N ASP A 81 -7.52 4.39 -0.63
CA ASP A 81 -7.54 5.41 -1.69
C ASP A 81 -6.12 5.85 -2.08
N PHE A 82 -5.21 5.99 -1.10
CA PHE A 82 -3.84 6.42 -1.34
C PHE A 82 -2.97 5.29 -1.91
N ILE A 83 -3.22 4.04 -1.53
CA ILE A 83 -2.57 2.87 -2.12
C ILE A 83 -2.97 2.74 -3.60
N ALA A 84 -4.25 2.87 -3.93
CA ALA A 84 -4.74 2.89 -5.30
C ALA A 84 -4.08 4.01 -6.13
N SER A 85 -4.00 5.21 -5.55
CA SER A 85 -3.38 6.38 -6.16
C SER A 85 -1.87 6.19 -6.39
N ALA A 86 -1.15 5.60 -5.40
CA ALA A 86 0.27 5.29 -5.51
C ALA A 86 0.56 4.26 -6.62
N LEU A 87 -0.34 3.31 -6.85
CA LEU A 87 -0.26 2.31 -7.90
C LEU A 87 -0.93 2.74 -9.21
N ALA A 88 -1.56 3.92 -9.26
CA ALA A 88 -2.26 4.50 -10.41
C ALA A 88 -3.36 3.59 -10.98
N ARG A 89 -4.11 2.91 -10.10
CA ARG A 89 -5.22 2.03 -10.49
C ARG A 89 -6.24 1.91 -9.37
N ASP A 90 -7.52 2.01 -9.73
CA ASP A 90 -8.62 1.73 -8.81
C ASP A 90 -8.68 0.25 -8.42
N TRP A 91 -9.27 -0.01 -7.27
CA TRP A 91 -9.50 -1.36 -6.75
C TRP A 91 -10.50 -2.14 -7.61
N THR A 92 -10.18 -3.40 -7.89
CA THR A 92 -11.00 -4.31 -8.70
C THR A 92 -11.31 -5.59 -7.94
N SER A 93 -12.53 -6.12 -8.10
CA SER A 93 -12.94 -7.41 -7.57
C SER A 93 -12.63 -8.52 -8.58
N ALA A 94 -12.25 -9.69 -8.11
CA ALA A 94 -12.27 -10.90 -8.93
C ALA A 94 -13.70 -11.44 -9.04
N THR A 95 -13.98 -12.16 -10.12
CA THR A 95 -15.28 -12.80 -10.34
C THR A 95 -15.19 -14.26 -9.92
N PRO A 96 -15.75 -14.67 -8.77
CA PRO A 96 -15.70 -16.07 -8.35
C PRO A 96 -16.53 -16.94 -9.28
N SER A 97 -16.06 -18.17 -9.49
CA SER A 97 -16.80 -19.19 -10.25
C SER A 97 -16.81 -20.52 -9.50
N GLY A 98 -17.72 -21.41 -9.93
CA GLY A 98 -17.80 -22.78 -9.38
C GLY A 98 -16.56 -23.61 -9.76
N LEU A 99 -16.11 -24.44 -8.84
CA LEU A 99 -14.89 -25.24 -9.00
C LEU A 99 -15.13 -26.60 -9.70
N GLY A 100 -16.38 -27.02 -9.83
CA GLY A 100 -16.71 -28.38 -10.26
C GLY A 100 -16.22 -29.43 -9.26
N SER A 101 -15.71 -30.56 -9.75
CA SER A 101 -15.05 -31.50 -8.86
C SER A 101 -13.74 -30.91 -8.33
N THR A 102 -13.55 -30.96 -7.03
CA THR A 102 -12.41 -30.32 -6.37
C THR A 102 -11.72 -31.30 -5.44
N LYS A 103 -10.39 -31.29 -5.47
CA LYS A 103 -9.58 -32.09 -4.56
C LYS A 103 -8.60 -31.21 -3.82
N ILE A 104 -8.57 -31.35 -2.51
CA ILE A 104 -7.60 -30.73 -1.60
C ILE A 104 -6.60 -31.79 -1.15
N THR A 105 -5.32 -31.55 -1.42
CA THR A 105 -4.21 -32.40 -0.96
C THR A 105 -3.18 -31.54 -0.25
N VAL A 106 -2.33 -32.14 0.60
CA VAL A 106 -1.28 -31.44 1.32
C VAL A 106 0.07 -32.10 1.08
N LEU A 107 1.08 -31.27 0.85
CA LEU A 107 2.47 -31.69 0.76
C LEU A 107 3.36 -30.59 1.39
N ASN A 108 4.14 -30.96 2.41
CA ASN A 108 5.07 -30.04 3.10
C ASN A 108 4.42 -28.71 3.55
N GLY A 109 3.20 -28.78 4.06
CA GLY A 109 2.47 -27.59 4.55
C GLY A 109 1.82 -26.73 3.48
N ILE A 110 2.01 -27.06 2.20
CA ILE A 110 1.32 -26.42 1.09
C ILE A 110 0.12 -27.26 0.67
N TYR A 111 -1.05 -26.65 0.63
CA TYR A 111 -2.30 -27.27 0.20
C TYR A 111 -2.50 -27.05 -1.29
N THR A 112 -2.57 -28.12 -2.06
CA THR A 112 -2.90 -28.06 -3.49
C THR A 112 -4.40 -28.25 -3.66
N ILE A 113 -5.06 -27.26 -4.26
CA ILE A 113 -6.49 -27.25 -4.57
C ILE A 113 -6.63 -27.37 -6.07
N THR A 114 -7.13 -28.52 -6.55
CA THR A 114 -7.39 -28.77 -7.97
C THR A 114 -8.87 -28.61 -8.26
N ARG A 115 -9.20 -28.06 -9.40
CA ARG A 115 -10.58 -27.88 -9.89
C ARG A 115 -10.83 -28.68 -11.15
N GLY A 116 -12.06 -29.16 -11.30
CA GLY A 116 -12.46 -29.94 -12.47
C GLY A 116 -13.02 -29.12 -13.63
N THR A 117 -13.45 -27.88 -13.38
CA THR A 117 -14.02 -27.00 -14.41
C THR A 117 -13.54 -25.55 -14.22
N GLY A 118 -13.44 -24.81 -15.34
CA GLY A 118 -12.99 -23.41 -15.34
C GLY A 118 -11.47 -23.28 -15.18
N SER A 119 -10.99 -22.04 -14.99
CA SER A 119 -9.58 -21.74 -14.84
C SER A 119 -9.38 -20.73 -13.70
N TRP A 120 -8.49 -21.03 -12.76
CA TRP A 120 -8.11 -20.10 -11.66
C TRP A 120 -7.61 -18.78 -12.22
N ILE A 121 -6.80 -18.85 -13.28
CA ILE A 121 -6.20 -17.64 -13.89
C ILE A 121 -7.25 -16.78 -14.57
N THR A 122 -8.20 -17.40 -15.32
CA THR A 122 -9.28 -16.65 -15.99
C THR A 122 -10.25 -16.03 -14.98
N ASP A 123 -10.49 -16.69 -13.86
CA ASP A 123 -11.33 -16.19 -12.76
C ASP A 123 -10.63 -15.08 -11.93
N GLY A 124 -9.40 -14.70 -12.30
CA GLY A 124 -8.67 -13.58 -11.69
C GLY A 124 -7.84 -13.95 -10.46
N VAL A 125 -7.70 -15.24 -10.14
CA VAL A 125 -6.82 -15.67 -9.04
C VAL A 125 -5.35 -15.58 -9.45
N ARG A 126 -4.56 -14.97 -8.61
CA ARG A 126 -3.11 -14.78 -8.80
C ARG A 126 -2.34 -15.22 -7.57
N VAL A 127 -1.06 -15.51 -7.75
CA VAL A 127 -0.14 -15.68 -6.61
C VAL A 127 -0.15 -14.41 -5.76
N GLY A 128 -0.25 -14.58 -4.45
CA GLY A 128 -0.39 -13.50 -3.49
C GLY A 128 -1.83 -13.10 -3.18
N ASN A 129 -2.83 -13.62 -3.93
CA ASN A 129 -4.21 -13.46 -3.50
C ASN A 129 -4.50 -14.34 -2.28
N VAL A 130 -5.38 -13.84 -1.45
CA VAL A 130 -6.01 -14.60 -0.37
C VAL A 130 -7.42 -14.95 -0.78
N ILE A 131 -7.73 -16.24 -0.80
CA ILE A 131 -9.05 -16.76 -1.12
C ILE A 131 -9.68 -17.44 0.09
N ARG A 132 -10.99 -17.60 0.06
CA ARG A 132 -11.75 -18.44 0.98
C ARG A 132 -12.56 -19.45 0.19
N LEU A 133 -12.65 -20.68 0.73
CA LEU A 133 -13.46 -21.74 0.16
C LEU A 133 -14.81 -21.80 0.85
N THR A 134 -15.85 -22.21 0.11
CA THR A 134 -17.17 -22.54 0.64
C THR A 134 -17.74 -23.77 -0.09
N GLY A 135 -18.65 -24.49 0.55
CA GLY A 135 -19.21 -25.73 0.01
C GLY A 135 -18.32 -26.97 0.22
N PHE A 136 -17.36 -26.88 1.14
CA PHE A 136 -16.53 -27.99 1.61
C PHE A 136 -16.92 -28.42 3.03
N ASN A 137 -16.19 -29.34 3.65
CA ASN A 137 -16.42 -29.61 5.08
C ASN A 137 -16.10 -28.37 5.93
N ALA A 138 -16.65 -28.31 7.14
CA ALA A 138 -16.54 -27.14 8.01
C ALA A 138 -15.07 -26.77 8.32
N ASN A 139 -14.15 -27.71 8.26
CA ASN A 139 -12.73 -27.48 8.55
C ASN A 139 -11.99 -26.79 7.39
N ASN A 140 -12.56 -26.82 6.19
CA ASN A 140 -11.96 -26.24 4.98
C ASN A 140 -12.62 -24.90 4.55
N ASN A 141 -13.80 -24.60 5.10
CA ASN A 141 -14.54 -23.40 4.74
C ASN A 141 -14.03 -22.15 5.49
N ASP A 142 -14.20 -20.99 4.86
CA ASP A 142 -14.04 -19.64 5.42
C ASP A 142 -12.68 -19.32 6.05
N LYS A 143 -11.62 -20.04 5.64
CA LYS A 143 -10.25 -19.76 6.08
C LYS A 143 -9.49 -18.92 5.05
N ASN A 144 -8.61 -18.06 5.53
CA ASN A 144 -7.74 -17.27 4.68
C ASN A 144 -6.62 -18.15 4.09
N LEU A 145 -6.68 -18.37 2.79
CA LEU A 145 -5.73 -19.19 2.03
C LEU A 145 -4.90 -18.28 1.14
N LEU A 146 -3.64 -18.07 1.49
CA LEU A 146 -2.68 -17.30 0.69
C LEU A 146 -2.18 -18.17 -0.47
N ILE A 147 -2.40 -17.75 -1.69
CA ILE A 147 -1.97 -18.45 -2.89
C ILE A 147 -0.46 -18.23 -3.12
N VAL A 148 0.29 -19.32 -3.16
CA VAL A 148 1.75 -19.32 -3.38
C VAL A 148 2.16 -19.84 -4.75
N SER A 149 1.25 -20.54 -5.43
CA SER A 149 1.40 -20.94 -6.83
C SER A 149 0.03 -21.03 -7.50
N ALA A 150 -0.06 -20.71 -8.78
CA ALA A 150 -1.31 -20.79 -9.53
C ALA A 150 -1.08 -21.23 -10.98
N THR A 151 -1.90 -22.19 -11.41
CA THR A 151 -2.05 -22.63 -12.78
C THR A 151 -3.52 -22.56 -13.18
N GLU A 152 -3.87 -22.92 -14.39
CA GLU A 152 -5.27 -22.94 -14.81
C GLU A 152 -6.13 -23.88 -13.97
N THR A 153 -5.60 -25.07 -13.62
CA THR A 153 -6.38 -26.14 -12.98
C THR A 153 -6.07 -26.34 -11.49
N ALA A 154 -4.97 -25.80 -10.98
CA ALA A 154 -4.54 -26.00 -9.60
C ALA A 154 -3.92 -24.74 -9.01
N VAL A 155 -4.15 -24.55 -7.71
CA VAL A 155 -3.45 -23.54 -6.90
C VAL A 155 -2.80 -24.21 -5.70
N GLY A 156 -1.60 -23.73 -5.36
CA GLY A 156 -0.95 -24.05 -4.11
C GLY A 156 -1.24 -22.93 -3.10
N ALA A 157 -1.67 -23.31 -1.92
CA ALA A 157 -2.05 -22.34 -0.87
C ALA A 157 -1.40 -22.67 0.48
N VAL A 158 -1.11 -21.63 1.23
CA VAL A 158 -0.74 -21.69 2.65
C VAL A 158 -1.89 -21.10 3.47
N VAL A 159 -2.28 -21.79 4.53
CA VAL A 159 -3.32 -21.29 5.43
C VAL A 159 -2.70 -20.27 6.37
N LEU A 160 -3.29 -19.08 6.43
CA LEU A 160 -2.86 -18.05 7.37
C LEU A 160 -3.30 -18.38 8.80
N ASN A 161 -2.64 -17.74 9.78
CA ASN A 161 -3.02 -17.81 11.22
C ASN A 161 -2.91 -19.22 11.85
N ASN A 162 -1.88 -19.98 11.44
CA ASN A 162 -1.59 -21.34 11.99
C ASN A 162 -2.78 -22.30 11.94
N SER A 163 -3.75 -22.07 11.05
CA SER A 163 -4.85 -22.99 10.82
C SER A 163 -4.44 -24.07 9.80
N THR A 164 -5.22 -25.12 9.70
CA THR A 164 -4.97 -26.25 8.79
C THR A 164 -6.21 -26.59 8.00
N LEU A 165 -6.04 -27.17 6.79
CA LEU A 165 -7.11 -27.80 6.06
C LEU A 165 -7.04 -29.34 6.24
N THR A 166 -8.14 -30.02 5.98
CA THR A 166 -8.19 -31.47 5.82
C THR A 166 -8.20 -31.82 4.35
N THR A 167 -7.57 -32.95 4.00
CA THR A 167 -7.68 -33.52 2.64
C THR A 167 -9.12 -33.88 2.34
N GLU A 168 -9.62 -33.47 1.21
CA GLU A 168 -11.01 -33.67 0.82
C GLU A 168 -11.15 -33.80 -0.71
N THR A 169 -12.15 -34.53 -1.14
CA THR A 169 -12.57 -34.57 -2.54
C THR A 169 -14.06 -34.32 -2.60
N VAL A 170 -14.46 -33.27 -3.30
CA VAL A 170 -15.86 -32.87 -3.49
C VAL A 170 -16.21 -33.02 -4.96
N ALA A 171 -17.30 -33.74 -5.26
CA ALA A 171 -17.72 -33.97 -6.63
C ALA A 171 -18.32 -32.73 -7.31
N SER A 172 -19.00 -31.89 -6.54
CA SER A 172 -19.60 -30.64 -7.03
C SER A 172 -19.96 -29.73 -5.85
N GLY A 173 -20.26 -28.46 -6.13
CA GLY A 173 -20.76 -27.50 -5.15
C GLY A 173 -19.69 -26.70 -4.40
N GLY A 174 -18.40 -27.02 -4.55
CA GLY A 174 -17.33 -26.21 -4.04
C GLY A 174 -17.23 -24.87 -4.80
N THR A 175 -17.07 -23.78 -4.05
CA THR A 175 -16.84 -22.44 -4.61
C THR A 175 -15.69 -21.75 -3.87
N PHE A 176 -15.20 -20.67 -4.43
CA PHE A 176 -14.22 -19.81 -3.79
C PHE A 176 -14.61 -18.35 -3.94
N VAL A 177 -14.06 -17.52 -3.09
CA VAL A 177 -14.12 -16.05 -3.20
C VAL A 177 -12.72 -15.48 -2.99
N VAL A 178 -12.32 -14.55 -3.85
CA VAL A 178 -11.18 -13.67 -3.58
C VAL A 178 -11.72 -12.55 -2.70
N LYS A 179 -11.36 -12.58 -1.42
CA LYS A 179 -11.96 -11.69 -0.42
C LYS A 179 -11.46 -10.26 -0.60
N GLY A 180 -12.40 -9.30 -0.62
CA GLY A 180 -12.09 -7.88 -0.82
C GLY A 180 -11.75 -7.55 -2.29
N LYS A 181 -10.86 -6.58 -2.49
CA LYS A 181 -10.45 -6.10 -3.81
C LYS A 181 -8.93 -6.09 -3.96
N THR A 182 -8.47 -6.07 -5.20
CA THR A 182 -7.06 -5.98 -5.56
C THR A 182 -6.77 -4.72 -6.36
N THR A 183 -5.58 -4.17 -6.17
CA THR A 183 -5.00 -3.13 -7.04
C THR A 183 -3.56 -3.47 -7.37
N TYR A 184 -3.04 -2.93 -8.46
CA TYR A 184 -1.66 -3.13 -8.88
C TYR A 184 -1.24 -2.05 -9.89
N ALA A 185 0.06 -1.82 -10.08
CA ALA A 185 0.56 -0.91 -11.11
C ALA A 185 0.22 -1.44 -12.52
N PRO A 186 -0.69 -0.82 -13.27
CA PRO A 186 -1.17 -1.34 -14.55
C PRO A 186 -0.16 -1.13 -15.68
N SER A 187 -0.29 -1.88 -16.76
CA SER A 187 0.52 -1.67 -17.96
C SER A 187 0.00 -0.51 -18.82
N THR A 188 -1.31 -0.23 -18.73
CA THR A 188 -2.03 0.85 -19.45
C THR A 188 -3.22 1.30 -18.61
N GLY A 189 -3.80 2.47 -18.93
CA GLY A 189 -4.99 2.96 -18.22
C GLY A 189 -4.69 3.46 -16.80
N HIS A 190 -3.55 4.14 -16.63
CA HIS A 190 -3.16 4.71 -15.34
C HIS A 190 -4.15 5.78 -14.89
N THR A 191 -4.57 5.72 -13.63
CA THR A 191 -5.31 6.81 -12.97
C THR A 191 -4.34 7.87 -12.45
N SER A 192 -4.81 9.12 -12.42
CA SER A 192 -4.04 10.26 -11.91
C SER A 192 -4.91 11.02 -10.93
N ASP A 193 -4.93 10.55 -9.70
CA ASP A 193 -5.82 11.05 -8.66
C ASP A 193 -5.18 12.19 -7.87
N SER A 194 -5.99 13.20 -7.55
CA SER A 194 -5.65 14.27 -6.62
C SER A 194 -6.69 14.41 -5.53
N TYR A 195 -6.27 14.98 -4.43
CA TYR A 195 -7.08 15.10 -3.22
C TYR A 195 -7.07 16.53 -2.68
N THR A 196 -8.21 16.93 -2.16
CA THR A 196 -8.33 18.09 -1.26
C THR A 196 -8.26 17.57 0.17
N PHE A 197 -7.34 18.13 0.97
CA PHE A 197 -7.26 17.88 2.41
C PHE A 197 -7.73 19.10 3.17
N GLU A 198 -8.39 18.86 4.29
CA GLU A 198 -8.72 19.87 5.30
C GLU A 198 -8.07 19.49 6.62
N GLU A 199 -7.32 20.39 7.20
CA GLU A 199 -6.89 20.36 8.57
C GLU A 199 -7.76 21.34 9.38
N TYR A 200 -8.66 20.80 10.20
CA TYR A 200 -9.54 21.60 11.04
C TYR A 200 -9.10 21.54 12.49
N TYR A 201 -8.79 22.69 13.06
CA TYR A 201 -8.38 22.89 14.45
C TYR A 201 -9.61 23.24 15.27
N VAL A 202 -10.21 22.25 15.94
CA VAL A 202 -11.51 22.35 16.62
C VAL A 202 -11.50 23.36 17.76
N ASP A 203 -10.42 23.43 18.52
CA ASP A 203 -10.24 24.28 19.72
C ASP A 203 -10.14 25.77 19.41
N VAL A 204 -9.51 26.12 18.31
CA VAL A 204 -9.37 27.51 17.83
C VAL A 204 -10.32 27.85 16.69
N GLN A 205 -11.06 26.86 16.19
CA GLN A 205 -12.03 27.01 15.08
C GLN A 205 -11.39 27.59 13.80
N GLU A 206 -10.25 27.05 13.41
CA GLU A 206 -9.59 27.42 12.15
C GLU A 206 -9.52 26.24 11.19
N SER A 207 -9.77 26.50 9.91
CA SER A 207 -9.76 25.50 8.84
C SER A 207 -8.75 25.89 7.77
N GLU A 208 -7.87 24.97 7.43
CA GLU A 208 -6.91 25.07 6.34
C GLU A 208 -7.18 23.98 5.31
N VAL A 209 -7.42 24.40 4.06
CA VAL A 209 -7.75 23.49 2.96
C VAL A 209 -6.67 23.56 1.91
N THR A 210 -6.05 22.42 1.62
CA THR A 210 -5.08 22.27 0.53
C THR A 210 -5.66 21.53 -0.64
N THR A 211 -5.31 21.93 -1.86
CA THR A 211 -5.84 21.37 -3.10
C THR A 211 -4.75 20.83 -4.02
N GLY A 212 -5.14 19.96 -4.94
CA GLY A 212 -4.23 19.38 -5.92
C GLY A 212 -3.20 18.43 -5.33
N ASN A 213 -3.49 17.83 -4.16
CA ASN A 213 -2.53 16.95 -3.49
C ASN A 213 -2.52 15.58 -4.16
N LYS A 214 -1.39 15.19 -4.73
CA LYS A 214 -1.13 13.86 -5.27
C LYS A 214 -0.18 13.09 -4.36
N VAL A 215 -0.37 11.78 -4.25
CA VAL A 215 0.55 10.89 -3.51
C VAL A 215 1.88 10.84 -4.24
N ASN A 216 2.94 11.27 -3.58
CA ASN A 216 4.30 11.24 -4.12
C ASN A 216 5.05 9.98 -3.67
N THR A 217 5.06 9.70 -2.37
CA THR A 217 5.65 8.48 -1.84
C THR A 217 4.68 7.78 -0.90
N LEU A 218 4.76 6.45 -0.84
CA LEU A 218 4.08 5.61 0.13
C LEU A 218 5.06 4.58 0.64
N GLY A 219 5.38 4.65 1.94
CA GLY A 219 6.20 3.70 2.65
C GLY A 219 5.35 2.82 3.56
N ILE A 220 5.64 1.52 3.60
CA ILE A 220 5.05 0.56 4.54
C ILE A 220 6.18 -0.11 5.26
N ALA A 221 6.18 -0.04 6.60
CA ALA A 221 7.20 -0.63 7.43
C ALA A 221 6.62 -1.70 8.36
N LEU A 222 7.19 -2.89 8.26
CA LEU A 222 6.88 -4.05 9.10
C LEU A 222 8.07 -4.31 10.04
N PRO A 223 8.03 -3.86 11.29
CA PRO A 223 9.09 -4.15 12.27
C PRO A 223 8.96 -5.58 12.81
N ALA A 224 10.03 -6.14 13.38
CA ALA A 224 9.98 -7.44 14.06
C ALA A 224 8.96 -7.48 15.21
N THR A 225 8.84 -6.37 15.91
CA THR A 225 7.94 -6.19 17.05
C THR A 225 7.23 -4.85 16.94
N GLY A 226 5.92 -4.83 17.22
CA GLY A 226 5.11 -3.62 17.16
C GLY A 226 4.08 -3.65 16.04
N LEU A 227 3.59 -2.48 15.68
CA LEU A 227 2.55 -2.29 14.69
C LEU A 227 3.17 -1.94 13.34
N THR A 228 2.51 -2.38 12.28
CA THR A 228 2.86 -1.99 10.91
C THR A 228 2.48 -0.53 10.70
N THR A 229 3.41 0.28 10.20
CA THR A 229 3.20 1.69 9.93
C THR A 229 3.10 1.99 8.44
N VAL A 230 2.45 3.10 8.14
CA VAL A 230 2.38 3.67 6.80
C VAL A 230 2.79 5.14 6.86
N ASP A 231 3.64 5.55 5.93
CA ASP A 231 4.11 6.91 5.75
C ASP A 231 3.81 7.37 4.32
N LEU A 232 3.09 8.48 4.22
CA LEU A 232 2.67 9.08 2.96
C LEU A 232 3.27 10.46 2.82
N SER A 233 3.82 10.78 1.64
CA SER A 233 4.11 12.15 1.26
C SER A 233 3.24 12.58 0.07
N PHE A 234 2.89 13.85 0.07
CA PHE A 234 2.04 14.46 -0.95
C PHE A 234 2.73 15.68 -1.55
N MET A 235 2.55 15.88 -2.84
CA MET A 235 2.84 17.11 -3.55
C MET A 235 1.51 17.77 -3.91
N GLY A 236 1.28 18.98 -3.41
CA GLY A 236 0.04 19.73 -3.61
C GLY A 236 0.25 21.04 -4.36
N GLN A 237 -0.84 21.60 -4.82
CA GLN A 237 -0.84 22.80 -5.65
C GLN A 237 -0.93 24.09 -4.83
N ASP A 238 -1.91 24.19 -3.94
CA ASP A 238 -2.25 25.44 -3.26
C ASP A 238 -2.91 25.22 -1.89
N LEU A 239 -2.77 26.20 -1.01
CA LEU A 239 -3.50 26.32 0.25
C LEU A 239 -4.59 27.37 0.11
N LYS A 240 -5.82 27.00 0.44
CA LYS A 240 -6.96 27.89 0.56
C LYS A 240 -7.46 27.90 1.99
N GLN A 241 -7.57 29.06 2.60
CA GLN A 241 -8.17 29.21 3.93
C GLN A 241 -9.67 29.35 3.77
N THR A 242 -10.42 28.53 4.50
CA THR A 242 -11.89 28.58 4.52
C THR A 242 -12.45 29.36 5.72
N GLY A 243 -11.58 29.83 6.61
CA GLY A 243 -11.94 30.59 7.80
C GLY A 243 -12.29 29.72 9.00
N LYS A 244 -13.19 30.21 9.86
CA LYS A 244 -13.52 29.59 11.17
C LYS A 244 -14.50 28.43 11.10
N VAL A 245 -14.93 28.04 9.90
CA VAL A 245 -15.93 26.97 9.72
C VAL A 245 -15.28 25.78 9.05
N GLN A 246 -15.45 24.61 9.62
CA GLN A 246 -15.05 23.36 8.99
C GLN A 246 -15.67 23.24 7.60
N TYR A 247 -14.87 22.99 6.59
CA TYR A 247 -15.36 22.85 5.21
C TYR A 247 -16.03 21.49 5.02
N PHE A 248 -15.35 20.40 5.41
CA PHE A 248 -15.91 19.04 5.34
C PHE A 248 -16.65 18.68 6.64
N ASP A 249 -17.82 19.29 6.84
CA ASP A 249 -18.62 19.18 8.05
C ASP A 249 -19.38 17.85 8.21
N ALA A 250 -19.45 17.03 7.16
CA ALA A 250 -20.13 15.74 7.12
C ALA A 250 -19.22 14.59 6.62
N SER A 251 -17.98 14.55 7.10
CA SER A 251 -17.04 13.50 6.74
C SER A 251 -17.47 12.14 7.30
N GLN A 252 -17.25 11.08 6.51
CA GLN A 252 -17.39 9.72 7.01
C GLN A 252 -16.40 9.49 8.15
N ALA A 253 -16.85 8.81 9.20
CA ALA A 253 -16.01 8.47 10.34
C ALA A 253 -14.79 7.62 9.93
N GLN A 254 -13.76 7.68 10.73
CA GLN A 254 -12.59 6.83 10.57
C GLN A 254 -12.99 5.35 10.60
N ASN A 255 -12.28 4.56 9.80
CA ASN A 255 -12.37 3.11 9.85
C ASN A 255 -11.98 2.61 11.25
N SER A 256 -12.74 1.64 11.78
CA SER A 256 -12.51 1.01 13.10
C SER A 256 -11.83 -0.36 13.04
N ASN A 257 -11.37 -0.81 11.86
CA ASN A 257 -10.68 -2.08 11.70
C ASN A 257 -9.41 -2.12 12.54
N GLY A 258 -9.04 -3.32 12.99
CA GLY A 258 -7.83 -3.56 13.78
C GLY A 258 -6.57 -3.18 13.01
N VAL A 259 -5.55 -2.70 13.73
CA VAL A 259 -4.22 -2.43 13.16
C VAL A 259 -3.45 -3.71 12.99
N PHE A 260 -2.62 -3.79 11.96
CA PHE A 260 -1.78 -4.95 11.72
C PHE A 260 -0.58 -4.97 12.66
N ALA A 261 -0.39 -6.10 13.34
CA ALA A 261 0.81 -6.38 14.11
C ALA A 261 1.71 -7.35 13.34
N ALA A 262 3.00 -7.11 13.37
CA ALA A 262 3.98 -7.94 12.65
C ALA A 262 3.92 -9.44 13.04
N VAL A 263 3.55 -9.74 14.26
CA VAL A 263 3.42 -11.12 14.79
C VAL A 263 2.38 -11.96 14.03
N ASN A 264 1.41 -11.31 13.40
CA ASN A 264 0.36 -11.96 12.58
C ASN A 264 0.68 -11.91 11.08
N GLY A 265 1.94 -11.72 10.71
CA GLY A 265 2.38 -11.68 9.32
C GLY A 265 2.89 -13.02 8.82
N ALA A 266 2.74 -13.26 7.51
CA ALA A 266 3.36 -14.36 6.79
C ALA A 266 4.19 -13.81 5.63
N LEU A 267 5.45 -14.23 5.51
CA LEU A 267 6.32 -13.91 4.39
C LEU A 267 6.64 -15.16 3.57
N ILE A 268 6.46 -15.06 2.28
CA ILE A 268 6.78 -16.10 1.30
C ILE A 268 7.83 -15.55 0.34
N VAL A 269 8.95 -16.22 0.19
CA VAL A 269 9.98 -15.90 -0.80
C VAL A 269 10.13 -17.09 -1.75
N ASP A 270 10.02 -16.83 -3.04
CA ASP A 270 10.11 -17.85 -4.10
C ASP A 270 9.17 -19.06 -3.82
N GLY A 271 7.94 -18.77 -3.40
CA GLY A 271 6.91 -19.76 -3.09
C GLY A 271 7.12 -20.54 -1.78
N LYS A 272 8.13 -20.22 -0.99
CA LYS A 272 8.44 -20.89 0.28
C LYS A 272 8.23 -19.95 1.46
N PRO A 273 7.56 -20.41 2.54
CA PRO A 273 7.46 -19.63 3.77
C PRO A 273 8.84 -19.37 4.38
N VAL A 274 9.10 -18.12 4.76
CA VAL A 274 10.33 -17.71 5.47
C VAL A 274 9.95 -17.27 6.88
N ALA A 275 10.42 -18.02 7.88
CA ALA A 275 10.00 -17.82 9.27
C ALA A 275 10.85 -16.79 10.05
N LEU A 276 12.01 -16.40 9.56
CA LEU A 276 13.01 -15.66 10.34
C LEU A 276 13.26 -14.23 9.81
N VAL A 277 12.20 -13.58 9.32
CA VAL A 277 12.26 -12.16 8.91
C VAL A 277 12.16 -11.28 10.15
N THR A 278 13.07 -10.34 10.28
CA THR A 278 13.12 -9.38 11.39
C THR A 278 12.58 -8.01 11.01
N SER A 279 12.60 -7.64 9.73
CA SER A 279 11.91 -6.43 9.24
C SER A 279 11.66 -6.53 7.74
N LEU A 280 10.68 -5.78 7.26
CA LEU A 280 10.45 -5.57 5.83
C LEU A 280 9.93 -4.15 5.62
N ASN A 281 10.53 -3.43 4.67
CA ASN A 281 10.07 -2.12 4.23
C ASN A 281 9.77 -2.17 2.73
N ILE A 282 8.66 -1.58 2.33
CA ILE A 282 8.26 -1.41 0.93
C ILE A 282 8.01 0.07 0.69
N ASN A 283 8.73 0.66 -0.24
CA ASN A 283 8.62 2.06 -0.62
C ASN A 283 8.17 2.19 -2.07
N ILE A 284 7.10 2.93 -2.29
CA ILE A 284 6.57 3.28 -3.61
C ILE A 284 6.87 4.74 -3.84
N ASN A 285 7.56 5.09 -4.93
CA ASN A 285 7.83 6.46 -5.33
C ASN A 285 7.23 6.73 -6.70
N ARG A 286 6.38 7.76 -6.78
CA ARG A 286 5.71 8.20 -8.01
C ARG A 286 6.56 9.13 -8.85
N ASN A 287 7.67 9.66 -8.32
CA ASN A 287 8.55 10.62 -8.98
C ASN A 287 7.77 11.77 -9.62
N LEU A 288 6.90 12.40 -8.82
CA LEU A 288 6.08 13.52 -9.28
C LEU A 288 6.95 14.74 -9.61
N SER A 289 6.55 15.50 -10.62
CA SER A 289 7.19 16.76 -11.00
C SER A 289 6.14 17.84 -11.30
N ALA A 290 6.51 19.10 -11.16
CA ALA A 290 5.61 20.21 -11.46
C ALA A 290 6.41 21.41 -11.96
N GLU A 291 5.95 22.00 -13.06
CA GLU A 291 6.63 23.12 -13.73
C GLU A 291 5.90 24.44 -13.46
N ALA A 292 6.69 25.50 -13.26
CA ALA A 292 6.19 26.86 -13.16
C ALA A 292 5.92 27.44 -14.55
N VAL A 293 4.92 28.34 -14.65
CA VAL A 293 4.59 29.06 -15.88
C VAL A 293 4.63 30.56 -15.67
N VAL A 294 5.02 31.31 -16.71
CA VAL A 294 5.05 32.76 -16.64
C VAL A 294 3.65 33.32 -16.44
N GLY A 295 3.52 34.25 -15.51
CA GLY A 295 2.24 34.94 -15.23
C GLY A 295 1.35 34.21 -14.19
N SER A 296 1.82 33.11 -13.60
CA SER A 296 1.13 32.42 -12.52
C SER A 296 2.06 32.16 -11.34
N ASN A 297 1.55 32.33 -10.13
CA ASN A 297 2.24 31.93 -8.91
C ASN A 297 1.81 30.55 -8.41
N ILE A 298 1.04 29.79 -9.20
CA ILE A 298 0.58 28.45 -8.94
C ILE A 298 1.03 27.56 -10.10
N LYS A 299 1.59 26.40 -9.81
CA LYS A 299 1.91 25.39 -10.81
C LYS A 299 0.61 24.80 -11.38
N PRO A 300 0.38 24.85 -12.71
CA PRO A 300 -0.91 24.48 -13.29
C PRO A 300 -1.23 23.00 -13.16
N GLN A 301 -0.22 22.15 -13.11
CA GLN A 301 -0.38 20.69 -13.03
C GLN A 301 0.82 20.04 -12.35
N ILE A 302 0.56 18.90 -11.70
CA ILE A 302 1.58 17.98 -11.20
C ILE A 302 1.57 16.75 -12.10
N TYR A 303 2.71 16.47 -12.71
CA TYR A 303 2.90 15.36 -13.65
C TYR A 303 3.29 14.09 -12.92
N ASP A 304 2.73 12.98 -13.34
CA ASP A 304 3.04 11.65 -12.83
C ASP A 304 4.32 11.11 -13.49
N GLY A 305 5.28 10.68 -12.69
CA GLY A 305 6.51 10.07 -13.15
C GLY A 305 6.45 8.54 -13.20
N ARG A 306 7.62 7.92 -13.29
CA ARG A 306 7.75 6.46 -13.23
C ARG A 306 7.45 5.98 -11.81
N ILE A 307 6.63 4.94 -11.69
CA ILE A 307 6.44 4.22 -10.43
C ILE A 307 7.69 3.39 -10.17
N VAL A 308 8.42 3.73 -9.12
CA VAL A 308 9.58 2.97 -8.63
C VAL A 308 9.18 2.33 -7.31
N ILE A 309 9.42 1.03 -7.19
CA ILE A 309 9.14 0.27 -5.99
C ILE A 309 10.42 -0.40 -5.55
N GLU A 310 10.84 -0.08 -4.35
CA GLU A 310 12.07 -0.57 -3.73
C GLU A 310 11.83 -0.86 -2.26
N GLY A 311 12.75 -1.52 -1.62
CA GLY A 311 12.65 -1.81 -0.21
C GLY A 311 13.86 -2.56 0.32
N ASP A 312 13.72 -2.96 1.54
CA ASP A 312 14.69 -3.78 2.24
C ASP A 312 13.98 -4.77 3.16
N PHE A 313 14.63 -5.86 3.42
CA PHE A 313 14.23 -6.80 4.46
C PHE A 313 15.45 -7.33 5.19
N SER A 314 15.26 -7.66 6.44
CA SER A 314 16.28 -8.30 7.25
C SER A 314 15.81 -9.66 7.75
N THR A 315 16.76 -10.61 7.82
CA THR A 315 16.51 -11.98 8.27
C THR A 315 17.60 -12.43 9.22
N LEU A 316 17.28 -13.33 10.15
CA LEU A 316 18.30 -14.05 10.88
C LEU A 316 19.03 -14.97 9.89
N PHE A 317 20.37 -14.87 9.86
CA PHE A 317 21.21 -15.62 8.93
C PHE A 317 21.20 -17.11 9.28
N GLN A 318 20.66 -17.93 8.39
CA GLN A 318 20.63 -19.40 8.55
C GLN A 318 21.53 -20.11 7.53
N ASP A 319 21.49 -19.63 6.29
CA ASP A 319 22.21 -20.25 5.17
C ASP A 319 22.58 -19.19 4.12
N ARG A 320 23.12 -19.65 3.00
CA ARG A 320 23.60 -18.78 1.91
C ARG A 320 22.54 -18.46 0.85
N THR A 321 21.28 -18.77 1.08
CA THR A 321 20.22 -18.65 0.06
C THR A 321 20.11 -17.24 -0.49
N PHE A 322 20.03 -16.22 0.38
CA PHE A 322 19.96 -14.81 -0.07
C PHE A 322 21.27 -14.32 -0.68
N SER A 323 22.41 -14.72 -0.11
CA SER A 323 23.73 -14.43 -0.72
C SER A 323 23.87 -15.04 -2.11
N ASP A 324 23.34 -16.24 -2.32
CA ASP A 324 23.33 -16.90 -3.63
C ASP A 324 22.39 -16.19 -4.61
N TYR A 325 21.21 -15.73 -4.16
CA TYR A 325 20.33 -14.91 -4.99
C TYR A 325 20.99 -13.60 -5.43
N PHE A 326 21.68 -12.92 -4.50
CA PHE A 326 22.41 -11.71 -4.80
C PHE A 326 23.56 -11.97 -5.79
N ASN A 327 24.44 -12.95 -5.50
CA ASN A 327 25.64 -13.26 -6.31
C ASN A 327 25.29 -13.75 -7.72
N LYS A 328 24.15 -14.46 -7.87
CA LYS A 328 23.70 -14.99 -9.16
C LYS A 328 22.74 -14.04 -9.89
N GLU A 329 22.49 -12.85 -9.33
CA GLU A 329 21.48 -11.90 -9.83
C GLU A 329 20.11 -12.54 -10.06
N SER A 330 19.72 -13.48 -9.20
CA SER A 330 18.48 -14.22 -9.35
C SER A 330 17.28 -13.33 -9.16
N GLU A 331 16.25 -13.55 -9.98
CA GLU A 331 14.95 -12.92 -9.83
C GLU A 331 14.10 -13.80 -8.92
N VAL A 332 13.61 -13.21 -7.83
CA VAL A 332 12.78 -13.92 -6.85
C VAL A 332 11.47 -13.18 -6.62
N SER A 333 10.46 -13.90 -6.16
CA SER A 333 9.18 -13.29 -5.75
C SER A 333 9.10 -13.14 -4.25
N VAL A 334 8.42 -12.08 -3.79
CA VAL A 334 8.12 -11.86 -2.38
C VAL A 334 6.63 -11.63 -2.21
N VAL A 335 6.01 -12.36 -1.29
CA VAL A 335 4.61 -12.19 -0.91
C VAL A 335 4.53 -12.02 0.59
N VAL A 336 3.84 -10.97 1.02
CA VAL A 336 3.59 -10.66 2.42
C VAL A 336 2.08 -10.64 2.65
N ALA A 337 1.61 -11.31 3.68
CA ALA A 337 0.22 -11.22 4.12
C ALA A 337 0.19 -10.84 5.60
N LEU A 338 -0.58 -9.82 5.93
CA LEU A 338 -0.80 -9.33 7.30
C LEU A 338 -2.24 -9.60 7.68
N THR A 339 -2.49 -10.05 8.90
CA THR A 339 -3.84 -10.28 9.42
C THR A 339 -4.06 -9.48 10.70
N GLU A 340 -5.32 -9.04 10.91
CA GLU A 340 -5.70 -8.23 12.08
C GLU A 340 -5.67 -9.01 13.39
N SER A 341 -5.84 -10.33 13.30
CA SER A 341 -5.85 -11.24 14.45
C SER A 341 -5.46 -12.65 14.03
N SER A 342 -5.38 -13.57 14.99
CA SER A 342 -5.14 -14.99 14.75
C SER A 342 -6.38 -15.78 14.31
N ALA A 343 -7.55 -15.15 14.13
CA ALA A 343 -8.75 -15.83 13.65
C ALA A 343 -8.55 -16.34 12.20
N PRO A 344 -9.06 -17.52 11.84
CA PRO A 344 -8.88 -18.10 10.51
C PRO A 344 -9.45 -17.23 9.38
N ASP A 345 -10.45 -16.42 9.69
CA ASP A 345 -11.18 -15.51 8.80
C ASP A 345 -10.90 -14.03 9.09
N ALA A 346 -9.82 -13.71 9.81
CA ALA A 346 -9.45 -12.34 10.14
C ALA A 346 -9.37 -11.44 8.91
N GLY A 347 -9.61 -10.14 9.10
CA GLY A 347 -9.28 -9.12 8.11
C GLY A 347 -7.79 -9.18 7.75
N PHE A 348 -7.45 -8.92 6.50
CA PHE A 348 -6.08 -9.02 6.02
C PHE A 348 -5.76 -8.00 4.95
N MET A 349 -4.46 -7.79 4.75
CA MET A 349 -3.90 -7.13 3.57
C MET A 349 -2.71 -7.94 3.08
N SER A 350 -2.60 -8.13 1.74
CA SER A 350 -1.45 -8.81 1.14
C SER A 350 -0.74 -7.93 0.13
N PHE A 351 0.58 -8.05 0.09
CA PHE A 351 1.48 -7.34 -0.81
C PHE A 351 2.28 -8.39 -1.60
N THR A 352 2.23 -8.32 -2.91
CA THR A 352 2.90 -9.28 -3.79
C THR A 352 3.82 -8.56 -4.75
N LEU A 353 5.10 -8.87 -4.64
CA LEU A 353 6.18 -8.42 -5.51
C LEU A 353 6.56 -9.60 -6.42
N PRO A 354 6.03 -9.70 -7.64
CA PRO A 354 6.22 -10.88 -8.50
C PRO A 354 7.68 -11.10 -8.89
N ARG A 355 8.48 -10.03 -8.90
CA ARG A 355 9.84 -10.08 -9.39
C ARG A 355 10.67 -8.99 -8.72
N ILE A 356 11.62 -9.39 -7.90
CA ILE A 356 12.61 -8.49 -7.31
C ILE A 356 14.02 -8.96 -7.64
N LYS A 357 14.99 -8.03 -7.61
CA LYS A 357 16.42 -8.33 -7.55
C LYS A 357 17.00 -7.71 -6.29
N LEU A 358 17.90 -8.45 -5.64
CA LEU A 358 18.63 -7.96 -4.48
C LEU A 358 19.70 -6.98 -4.93
N GLY A 359 19.79 -5.85 -4.23
CA GLY A 359 20.78 -4.81 -4.47
C GLY A 359 21.98 -4.90 -3.52
N THR A 360 21.75 -5.48 -2.32
CA THR A 360 22.79 -5.67 -1.30
C THR A 360 22.57 -6.98 -0.55
N ASP A 361 23.65 -7.54 0.01
CA ASP A 361 23.64 -8.62 1.00
C ASP A 361 24.70 -8.28 2.05
N THR A 362 24.29 -7.68 3.15
CA THR A 362 25.20 -7.31 4.25
C THR A 362 24.85 -8.09 5.50
N LYS A 363 25.85 -8.42 6.29
CA LYS A 363 25.69 -9.12 7.56
C LYS A 363 26.31 -8.28 8.67
N ASP A 364 25.61 -8.17 9.79
CA ASP A 364 26.20 -7.60 10.99
C ASP A 364 27.12 -8.63 11.69
N ASP A 365 28.03 -8.11 12.50
CA ASP A 365 28.93 -8.92 13.31
C ASP A 365 28.84 -8.42 14.77
N GLY A 366 28.07 -9.11 15.58
CA GLY A 366 27.82 -8.77 16.97
C GLY A 366 27.70 -10.02 17.86
N GLU A 367 27.65 -9.81 19.17
CA GLU A 367 27.48 -10.89 20.16
C GLU A 367 26.12 -11.60 20.12
N LYS A 368 25.20 -11.13 19.24
CA LYS A 368 23.85 -11.66 19.02
C LYS A 368 23.79 -12.56 17.78
N GLY A 369 22.63 -13.10 17.49
CA GLY A 369 22.40 -13.77 16.21
C GLY A 369 22.71 -12.83 15.02
N ILE A 370 23.42 -13.31 14.02
CA ILE A 370 23.77 -12.55 12.81
C ILE A 370 22.51 -12.22 12.04
N VAL A 371 22.32 -10.94 11.72
CA VAL A 371 21.23 -10.44 10.88
C VAL A 371 21.78 -10.14 9.48
N ALA A 372 21.19 -10.75 8.47
CA ALA A 372 21.43 -10.41 7.08
C ALA A 372 20.44 -9.33 6.62
N GLN A 373 20.96 -8.24 6.05
CA GLN A 373 20.17 -7.13 5.50
C GLN A 373 20.29 -7.15 3.98
N ASN A 374 19.12 -7.12 3.32
CA ASN A 374 19.01 -7.20 1.87
C ASN A 374 18.13 -6.05 1.38
N SER A 375 18.69 -5.15 0.58
CA SER A 375 17.88 -4.22 -0.20
C SER A 375 17.40 -4.89 -1.49
N PHE A 376 16.27 -4.43 -2.01
CA PHE A 376 15.74 -4.93 -3.29
C PHE A 376 15.14 -3.83 -4.15
N GLN A 377 15.17 -4.07 -5.45
CA GLN A 377 14.45 -3.31 -6.46
C GLN A 377 13.38 -4.21 -7.06
N ALA A 378 12.11 -3.76 -7.01
CA ALA A 378 11.03 -4.45 -7.69
C ALA A 378 11.04 -4.16 -9.20
N LEU A 379 10.84 -5.21 -9.97
CA LEU A 379 10.79 -5.19 -11.42
C LEU A 379 9.40 -5.63 -11.89
N LYS A 380 8.98 -5.16 -13.07
CA LYS A 380 7.71 -5.58 -13.63
C LYS A 380 7.70 -7.10 -13.83
N GLY A 381 6.74 -7.78 -13.24
CA GLY A 381 6.47 -9.20 -13.44
C GLY A 381 6.12 -9.50 -14.90
N ARG A 382 6.35 -10.74 -15.32
CA ARG A 382 6.14 -11.16 -16.71
C ARG A 382 4.71 -11.68 -16.97
N GLY A 383 3.85 -11.75 -15.93
CA GLY A 383 2.51 -12.35 -16.04
C GLY A 383 2.54 -13.87 -16.26
N THR A 384 3.63 -14.52 -15.86
CA THR A 384 3.82 -15.97 -15.96
C THR A 384 3.73 -16.62 -14.59
N ASN A 385 3.59 -17.94 -14.53
CA ASN A 385 3.56 -18.73 -13.29
C ASN A 385 2.48 -18.29 -12.30
N GLY A 386 1.36 -17.77 -12.80
CA GLY A 386 0.24 -17.32 -11.96
C GLY A 386 0.40 -15.96 -11.30
N PHE A 387 1.47 -15.23 -11.59
CA PHE A 387 1.64 -13.85 -11.14
C PHE A 387 0.94 -12.84 -12.06
N GLU A 388 0.58 -11.69 -11.51
CA GLU A 388 0.15 -10.53 -12.29
C GLU A 388 1.36 -9.86 -12.97
N ALA A 389 1.14 -9.25 -14.15
CA ALA A 389 2.18 -8.53 -14.91
C ALA A 389 2.42 -7.13 -14.35
N THR A 390 2.85 -7.04 -13.11
CA THR A 390 3.02 -5.79 -12.35
C THR A 390 4.31 -5.80 -11.53
N THR A 391 4.67 -4.65 -10.96
CA THR A 391 5.76 -4.53 -9.97
C THR A 391 5.28 -4.84 -8.55
N LEU A 392 4.06 -4.45 -8.21
CA LEU A 392 3.43 -4.72 -6.92
C LEU A 392 1.92 -4.91 -7.11
N MET A 393 1.37 -5.92 -6.50
CA MET A 393 -0.07 -6.13 -6.33
C MET A 393 -0.42 -6.08 -4.85
N VAL A 394 -1.52 -5.42 -4.53
CA VAL A 394 -2.05 -5.31 -3.16
C VAL A 394 -3.48 -5.81 -3.15
N GLN A 395 -3.84 -6.62 -2.15
CA GLN A 395 -5.22 -7.02 -1.86
C GLN A 395 -5.61 -6.54 -0.47
N ASP A 396 -6.80 -5.97 -0.35
CA ASP A 396 -7.39 -5.53 0.92
C ASP A 396 -8.75 -6.19 1.12
N SER A 397 -8.90 -6.91 2.24
CA SER A 397 -10.08 -7.71 2.56
C SER A 397 -11.31 -6.90 2.92
N SER A 398 -11.15 -5.65 3.36
CA SER A 398 -12.25 -4.79 3.83
C SER A 398 -12.99 -4.08 2.71
N LEU A 399 -12.44 -4.05 1.51
CA LEU A 399 -13.06 -3.39 0.36
C LEU A 399 -14.15 -4.29 -0.25
N VAL A 400 -15.35 -3.75 -0.38
CA VAL A 400 -16.53 -4.45 -0.89
C VAL A 400 -16.87 -3.99 -2.32
#